data_eea83c45cd5ff16bd8228a65b5b4a76c
#
_entry.id   eea83c45cd5ff16bd8228a65b5b4a76c
#
_cell.length_a   1.000
_cell.length_b   1.000
_cell.length_c   1.000
_cell.angle_alpha   90.00
_cell.angle_beta   90.00
_cell.angle_gamma   90.00
#
_symmetry.space_group_name_H-M   'P 1'
#
loop_
_entity.id
_entity.type
_entity.pdbx_description
1 polymer ?
#
loop_
_entity_poly.entity_id
_entity_poly.type
_entity_poly.pdbx_seq_one_letter_code
_entity_poly.pdbx_strand_id
1 'polypeptide(L)'
;LVVLDNEYDDMLYDYVAINNSDGSYAITKLLIDNGHKNIGLINSSYQINNFKKRKMGYRNALDDYNLPFRPENEILVDPSPEGSYRDTATYLKAFLNELSLDELPTAFYAVNDNIAIGAVRASQELNIDISICGFDDLPISKLFNPPLTTVQVDKKQLGKIAVSRLINKINGDISHLKILVATKIVERDSVKKT
;
A
#
# COMPACT_ATOMS: atom_id res chain seq x y z
N LEU A 1 8.72 27.51 -1.48
CA LEU A 1 8.57 26.24 -0.76
C LEU A 1 8.28 25.12 -1.75
N VAL A 2 8.92 23.97 -1.56
CA VAL A 2 8.62 22.71 -2.28
C VAL A 2 8.34 21.65 -1.21
N VAL A 3 7.16 21.06 -1.26
CA VAL A 3 6.76 19.97 -0.35
C VAL A 3 7.20 18.64 -0.95
N LEU A 4 7.78 17.76 -0.13
CA LEU A 4 8.26 16.45 -0.55
C LEU A 4 7.42 15.33 0.07
N ASP A 5 7.07 14.35 -0.76
CA ASP A 5 6.36 13.12 -0.38
C ASP A 5 5.00 13.36 0.32
N ASN A 6 4.35 14.46 -0.03
CA ASN A 6 2.99 14.74 0.42
C ASN A 6 2.24 15.56 -0.63
N GLU A 7 0.99 15.21 -0.87
CA GLU A 7 0.09 15.91 -1.77
C GLU A 7 -0.87 16.80 -0.96
N TYR A 8 -1.02 18.04 -1.39
CA TYR A 8 -1.98 18.97 -0.81
C TYR A 8 -2.86 19.55 -1.91
N ASP A 9 -4.15 19.24 -1.87
CA ASP A 9 -5.08 19.63 -2.93
C ASP A 9 -5.32 21.15 -2.94
N ASP A 10 -5.31 21.80 -1.77
CA ASP A 10 -5.69 23.21 -1.58
C ASP A 10 -4.53 24.19 -1.53
N MET A 11 -3.29 23.76 -1.76
CA MET A 11 -2.12 24.62 -1.54
C MET A 11 -1.56 25.21 -2.82
N LEU A 12 -1.20 26.50 -2.74
CA LEU A 12 -0.43 27.24 -3.74
C LEU A 12 1.08 26.89 -3.70
N TYR A 13 1.43 25.72 -3.17
CA TYR A 13 2.81 25.28 -3.09
C TYR A 13 3.12 24.20 -4.14
N ASP A 14 4.37 24.21 -4.56
CA ASP A 14 4.88 23.09 -5.35
C ASP A 14 5.00 21.86 -4.47
N TYR A 15 4.67 20.70 -5.03
CA TYR A 15 5.01 19.45 -4.38
C TYR A 15 5.59 18.44 -5.37
N VAL A 16 6.41 17.55 -4.83
CA VAL A 16 6.91 16.36 -5.50
C VAL A 16 6.55 15.17 -4.62
N ALA A 17 5.62 14.35 -5.08
CA ALA A 17 5.08 13.24 -4.33
C ALA A 17 5.10 11.94 -5.14
N ILE A 18 4.91 10.83 -4.45
CA ILE A 18 4.71 9.51 -5.06
C ILE A 18 3.30 9.48 -5.64
N ASN A 19 3.11 8.87 -6.82
CA ASN A 19 1.77 8.56 -7.31
C ASN A 19 1.18 7.38 -6.53
N ASN A 20 0.70 7.68 -5.32
CA ASN A 20 0.19 6.70 -4.36
C ASN A 20 -1.07 5.99 -4.88
N SER A 21 -1.96 6.73 -5.53
CA SER A 21 -3.22 6.17 -6.04
C SER A 21 -2.98 5.18 -7.17
N ASP A 22 -2.18 5.54 -8.17
CA ASP A 22 -1.92 4.65 -9.31
C ASP A 22 -1.12 3.41 -8.90
N GLY A 23 -0.15 3.57 -7.98
CA GLY A 23 0.62 2.45 -7.43
C GLY A 23 -0.28 1.45 -6.71
N SER A 24 -1.22 1.94 -5.90
CA SER A 24 -2.17 1.11 -5.17
C SER A 24 -3.23 0.49 -6.07
N TYR A 25 -3.68 1.22 -7.08
CA TYR A 25 -4.53 0.67 -8.13
C TYR A 25 -3.82 -0.50 -8.83
N ALA A 26 -2.58 -0.30 -9.28
CA ALA A 26 -1.83 -1.32 -10.00
C ALA A 26 -1.57 -2.58 -9.19
N ILE A 27 -1.22 -2.47 -7.89
CA ILE A 27 -0.99 -3.64 -7.04
C ILE A 27 -2.29 -4.37 -6.71
N THR A 28 -3.40 -3.65 -6.54
CA THR A 28 -4.72 -4.27 -6.33
C THR A 28 -5.19 -4.98 -7.61
N LYS A 29 -5.00 -4.36 -8.78
CA LYS A 29 -5.24 -5.02 -10.07
C LYS A 29 -4.43 -6.30 -10.21
N LEU A 30 -3.16 -6.31 -9.78
CA LEU A 30 -2.34 -7.54 -9.79
C LEU A 30 -3.01 -8.66 -8.98
N LEU A 31 -3.56 -8.37 -7.80
CA LEU A 31 -4.30 -9.37 -7.02
C LEU A 31 -5.52 -9.90 -7.80
N ILE A 32 -6.27 -9.00 -8.42
CA ILE A 32 -7.45 -9.35 -9.24
C ILE A 32 -7.05 -10.22 -10.43
N ASP A 33 -5.99 -9.85 -11.15
CA ASP A 33 -5.47 -10.59 -12.30
C ASP A 33 -4.96 -12.00 -11.91
N ASN A 34 -4.55 -12.19 -10.65
CA ASN A 34 -4.20 -13.50 -10.08
C ASN A 34 -5.41 -14.30 -9.57
N GLY A 35 -6.64 -13.82 -9.80
CA GLY A 35 -7.88 -14.54 -9.53
C GLY A 35 -8.56 -14.18 -8.19
N HIS A 36 -7.96 -13.34 -7.36
CA HIS A 36 -8.56 -12.93 -6.09
C HIS A 36 -9.79 -12.06 -6.30
N LYS A 37 -10.92 -12.47 -5.71
CA LYS A 37 -12.20 -11.73 -5.77
C LYS A 37 -12.62 -11.14 -4.43
N ASN A 38 -12.19 -11.74 -3.33
CA ASN A 38 -12.36 -11.22 -1.98
C ASN A 38 -11.00 -10.72 -1.49
N ILE A 39 -10.79 -9.40 -1.57
CA ILE A 39 -9.52 -8.75 -1.28
C ILE A 39 -9.74 -7.81 -0.10
N GLY A 40 -8.94 -7.94 0.95
CA GLY A 40 -8.94 -7.06 2.10
C GLY A 40 -7.89 -5.94 2.00
N LEU A 41 -8.03 -4.96 2.88
CA LEU A 41 -7.10 -3.86 3.04
C LEU A 41 -6.53 -3.86 4.46
N ILE A 42 -5.21 -3.88 4.63
CA ILE A 42 -4.57 -3.63 5.91
C ILE A 42 -4.02 -2.20 5.90
N ASN A 43 -4.73 -1.33 6.60
CA ASN A 43 -4.47 0.10 6.64
C ASN A 43 -3.89 0.51 7.99
N SER A 44 -3.24 1.67 8.04
CA SER A 44 -2.71 2.22 9.27
C SER A 44 -3.82 2.86 10.11
N SER A 45 -3.72 2.69 11.44
CA SER A 45 -4.50 3.47 12.40
C SER A 45 -4.13 4.96 12.40
N TYR A 46 -2.92 5.32 11.93
CA TYR A 46 -2.49 6.70 11.72
C TYR A 46 -2.88 7.19 10.33
N GLN A 47 -3.75 8.17 10.28
CA GLN A 47 -4.32 8.70 9.03
C GLN A 47 -3.42 9.78 8.42
N ILE A 48 -2.47 9.38 7.57
CA ILE A 48 -1.69 10.30 6.74
C ILE A 48 -2.25 10.35 5.31
N ASN A 49 -1.98 11.44 4.60
CA ASN A 49 -2.53 11.64 3.26
C ASN A 49 -2.11 10.54 2.26
N ASN A 50 -0.86 10.08 2.32
CA ASN A 50 -0.37 9.00 1.46
C ASN A 50 -1.21 7.73 1.62
N PHE A 51 -1.57 7.33 2.84
CA PHE A 51 -2.40 6.14 3.09
C PHE A 51 -3.85 6.33 2.60
N LYS A 52 -4.40 7.55 2.72
CA LYS A 52 -5.72 7.87 2.13
C LYS A 52 -5.71 7.71 0.60
N LYS A 53 -4.66 8.22 -0.06
CA LYS A 53 -4.50 8.08 -1.52
C LYS A 53 -4.27 6.61 -1.92
N ARG A 54 -3.53 5.83 -1.13
CA ARG A 54 -3.36 4.38 -1.34
C ARG A 54 -4.69 3.63 -1.20
N LYS A 55 -5.49 3.92 -0.16
CA LYS A 55 -6.84 3.35 -0.02
C LYS A 55 -7.74 3.74 -1.19
N MET A 56 -7.64 4.98 -1.68
CA MET A 56 -8.41 5.41 -2.86
C MET A 56 -8.06 4.58 -4.09
N GLY A 57 -6.76 4.37 -4.38
CA GLY A 57 -6.33 3.53 -5.50
C GLY A 57 -6.82 2.09 -5.41
N TYR A 58 -6.76 1.50 -4.19
CA TYR A 58 -7.33 0.18 -3.93
C TYR A 58 -8.83 0.12 -4.23
N ARG A 59 -9.61 1.10 -3.75
CA ARG A 59 -11.05 1.15 -4.02
C ARG A 59 -11.37 1.31 -5.49
N ASN A 60 -10.67 2.21 -6.18
CA ASN A 60 -10.85 2.42 -7.62
C ASN A 60 -10.61 1.13 -8.41
N ALA A 61 -9.61 0.34 -8.04
CA ALA A 61 -9.37 -0.94 -8.69
C ALA A 61 -10.53 -1.94 -8.46
N LEU A 62 -11.04 -2.03 -7.24
CA LEU A 62 -12.21 -2.90 -6.98
C LEU A 62 -13.44 -2.45 -7.78
N ASP A 63 -13.71 -1.14 -7.81
CA ASP A 63 -14.86 -0.57 -8.52
C ASP A 63 -14.77 -0.84 -10.03
N ASP A 64 -13.60 -0.64 -10.65
CA ASP A 64 -13.39 -0.86 -12.09
C ASP A 64 -13.56 -2.34 -12.50
N TYR A 65 -13.28 -3.26 -11.58
CA TYR A 65 -13.45 -4.70 -11.79
C TYR A 65 -14.77 -5.25 -11.22
N ASN A 66 -15.70 -4.38 -10.80
CA ASN A 66 -16.99 -4.74 -10.20
C ASN A 66 -16.87 -5.68 -8.99
N LEU A 67 -15.82 -5.52 -8.18
CA LEU A 67 -15.64 -6.22 -6.92
C LEU A 67 -16.13 -5.35 -5.75
N PRO A 68 -16.85 -5.92 -4.76
CA PRO A 68 -17.36 -5.12 -3.66
C PRO A 68 -16.23 -4.70 -2.70
N PHE A 69 -16.21 -3.43 -2.33
CA PHE A 69 -15.49 -3.02 -1.12
C PHE A 69 -16.29 -3.44 0.10
N ARG A 70 -15.68 -4.22 0.98
CA ARG A 70 -16.27 -4.71 2.22
C ARG A 70 -15.59 -4.04 3.41
N PRO A 71 -16.27 -3.14 4.15
CA PRO A 71 -15.69 -2.44 5.30
C PRO A 71 -15.11 -3.38 6.37
N GLU A 72 -15.73 -4.54 6.57
CA GLU A 72 -15.30 -5.59 7.50
C GLU A 72 -13.95 -6.22 7.13
N ASN A 73 -13.53 -6.09 5.87
CA ASN A 73 -12.23 -6.55 5.36
C ASN A 73 -11.15 -5.46 5.42
N GLU A 74 -11.45 -4.29 6.00
CA GLU A 74 -10.45 -3.26 6.30
C GLU A 74 -9.96 -3.41 7.73
N ILE A 75 -8.69 -3.77 7.89
CA ILE A 75 -8.03 -3.89 9.20
C ILE A 75 -7.24 -2.61 9.47
N LEU A 76 -7.50 -1.95 10.59
CA LEU A 76 -6.70 -0.81 11.05
C LEU A 76 -5.66 -1.30 12.05
N VAL A 77 -4.38 -1.13 11.73
CA VAL A 77 -3.26 -1.62 12.53
C VAL A 77 -2.29 -0.52 12.92
N ASP A 78 -1.53 -0.72 13.97
CA ASP A 78 -0.33 0.06 14.24
C ASP A 78 0.69 -0.17 13.09
N PRO A 79 1.29 0.88 12.50
CA PRO A 79 2.12 0.76 11.30
C PRO A 79 3.51 0.15 11.53
N SER A 80 3.90 -0.16 12.77
CA SER A 80 5.12 -0.92 13.02
C SER A 80 4.95 -2.40 12.66
N PRO A 81 6.01 -3.14 12.32
CA PRO A 81 5.91 -4.57 12.03
C PRO A 81 5.32 -5.39 13.18
N GLU A 82 5.71 -5.09 14.42
CA GLU A 82 5.19 -5.74 15.63
C GLU A 82 3.74 -5.39 15.91
N GLY A 83 3.38 -4.11 15.74
CA GLY A 83 2.00 -3.66 15.90
C GLY A 83 1.08 -4.28 14.86
N SER A 84 1.48 -4.24 13.60
CA SER A 84 0.74 -4.87 12.50
C SER A 84 0.58 -6.38 12.70
N TYR A 85 1.65 -7.08 13.14
CA TYR A 85 1.57 -8.50 13.48
C TYR A 85 0.50 -8.77 14.55
N ARG A 86 0.57 -8.06 15.69
CA ARG A 86 -0.37 -8.23 16.80
C ARG A 86 -1.81 -7.96 16.38
N ASP A 87 -2.03 -6.85 15.70
CA ASP A 87 -3.38 -6.39 15.35
C ASP A 87 -3.98 -7.28 14.24
N THR A 88 -3.18 -7.69 13.25
CA THR A 88 -3.61 -8.65 12.21
C THR A 88 -3.90 -10.02 12.80
N ALA A 89 -3.05 -10.52 13.72
CA ALA A 89 -3.29 -11.80 14.37
C ALA A 89 -4.60 -11.77 15.21
N THR A 90 -4.88 -10.64 15.85
CA THR A 90 -6.13 -10.45 16.61
C THR A 90 -7.36 -10.51 15.67
N TYR A 91 -7.29 -9.79 14.55
CA TYR A 91 -8.36 -9.82 13.53
C TYR A 91 -8.57 -11.24 12.98
N LEU A 92 -7.52 -11.92 12.55
CA LEU A 92 -7.62 -13.25 11.98
C LEU A 92 -8.18 -14.27 12.98
N LYS A 93 -7.76 -14.21 14.25
CA LYS A 93 -8.31 -15.07 15.31
C LYS A 93 -9.80 -14.80 15.56
N ALA A 94 -10.21 -13.54 15.63
CA ALA A 94 -11.61 -13.17 15.78
C ALA A 94 -12.44 -13.65 14.60
N PHE A 95 -11.92 -13.43 13.37
CA PHE A 95 -12.59 -13.88 12.15
C PHE A 95 -12.84 -15.40 12.14
N LEU A 96 -11.81 -16.20 12.49
CA LEU A 96 -11.92 -17.66 12.54
C LEU A 96 -12.87 -18.18 13.62
N ASN A 97 -13.10 -17.40 14.67
CA ASN A 97 -14.06 -17.77 15.73
C ASN A 97 -15.52 -17.49 15.34
N GLU A 98 -15.77 -16.53 14.47
CA GLU A 98 -17.11 -16.03 14.13
C GLU A 98 -17.59 -16.49 12.76
N LEU A 99 -16.67 -16.72 11.82
CA LEU A 99 -16.95 -16.98 10.41
C LEU A 99 -16.15 -18.19 9.90
N SER A 100 -16.50 -18.65 8.70
CA SER A 100 -15.77 -19.73 8.03
C SER A 100 -14.52 -19.18 7.29
N LEU A 101 -13.53 -20.05 7.07
CA LEU A 101 -12.35 -19.71 6.25
C LEU A 101 -12.71 -19.26 4.82
N ASP A 102 -13.83 -19.77 4.28
CA ASP A 102 -14.29 -19.43 2.92
C ASP A 102 -14.76 -17.99 2.78
N GLU A 103 -15.06 -17.32 3.90
CA GLU A 103 -15.48 -15.93 3.95
C GLU A 103 -14.29 -14.97 4.13
N LEU A 104 -13.13 -15.49 4.56
CA LEU A 104 -11.91 -14.70 4.72
C LEU A 104 -11.42 -14.17 3.35
N PRO A 105 -10.92 -12.93 3.28
CA PRO A 105 -10.21 -12.48 2.09
C PRO A 105 -9.08 -13.42 1.70
N THR A 106 -9.03 -13.81 0.43
CA THR A 106 -7.95 -14.66 -0.10
C THR A 106 -6.66 -13.89 -0.34
N ALA A 107 -6.75 -12.56 -0.37
CA ALA A 107 -5.61 -11.66 -0.45
C ALA A 107 -5.83 -10.39 0.35
N PHE A 108 -4.74 -9.78 0.81
CA PHE A 108 -4.72 -8.45 1.42
C PHE A 108 -3.70 -7.55 0.74
N TYR A 109 -4.12 -6.32 0.46
CA TYR A 109 -3.21 -5.22 0.19
C TYR A 109 -2.91 -4.48 1.50
N ALA A 110 -1.64 -4.44 1.90
CA ALA A 110 -1.17 -3.64 3.02
C ALA A 110 -0.61 -2.31 2.52
N VAL A 111 -0.99 -1.20 3.17
CA VAL A 111 -0.65 0.15 2.67
C VAL A 111 0.85 0.47 2.69
N ASN A 112 1.68 -0.32 3.38
CA ASN A 112 3.15 -0.29 3.25
C ASN A 112 3.78 -1.64 3.59
N ASP A 113 5.09 -1.78 3.33
CA ASP A 113 5.82 -3.04 3.55
C ASP A 113 5.98 -3.41 5.03
N ASN A 114 6.11 -2.45 5.94
CA ASN A 114 6.20 -2.74 7.37
C ASN A 114 4.92 -3.41 7.87
N ILE A 115 3.78 -2.90 7.46
CA ILE A 115 2.47 -3.47 7.74
C ILE A 115 2.33 -4.85 7.08
N ALA A 116 2.73 -4.99 5.81
CA ALA A 116 2.68 -6.26 5.10
C ALA A 116 3.51 -7.35 5.80
N ILE A 117 4.73 -7.03 6.25
CA ILE A 117 5.62 -7.95 6.96
C ILE A 117 4.98 -8.47 8.25
N GLY A 118 4.38 -7.58 9.05
CA GLY A 118 3.66 -7.96 10.25
C GLY A 118 2.48 -8.88 9.96
N ALA A 119 1.72 -8.57 8.91
CA ALA A 119 0.56 -9.36 8.49
C ALA A 119 0.94 -10.74 7.96
N VAL A 120 2.01 -10.86 7.15
CA VAL A 120 2.53 -12.16 6.70
C VAL A 120 2.95 -13.02 7.89
N ARG A 121 3.64 -12.44 8.86
CA ARG A 121 4.02 -13.17 10.09
C ARG A 121 2.80 -13.68 10.85
N ALA A 122 1.75 -12.86 10.96
CA ALA A 122 0.50 -13.25 11.64
C ALA A 122 -0.19 -14.41 10.93
N SER A 123 -0.30 -14.36 9.59
CA SER A 123 -0.93 -15.43 8.81
C SER A 123 -0.14 -16.75 8.89
N GLN A 124 1.19 -16.69 8.87
CA GLN A 124 2.06 -17.86 9.01
C GLN A 124 1.92 -18.53 10.37
N GLU A 125 1.92 -17.75 11.46
CA GLU A 125 1.75 -18.31 12.82
C GLU A 125 0.42 -19.01 12.99
N LEU A 126 -0.63 -18.50 12.34
CA LEU A 126 -1.98 -19.08 12.39
C LEU A 126 -2.20 -20.18 11.33
N ASN A 127 -1.19 -20.48 10.50
CA ASN A 127 -1.29 -21.42 9.36
C ASN A 127 -2.44 -21.06 8.39
N ILE A 128 -2.66 -19.76 8.15
CA ILE A 128 -3.67 -19.27 7.21
C ILE A 128 -2.96 -18.91 5.91
N ASP A 129 -3.38 -19.56 4.82
CA ASP A 129 -2.80 -19.37 3.48
C ASP A 129 -3.50 -18.22 2.74
N ILE A 130 -2.97 -17.00 2.88
CA ILE A 130 -3.46 -15.79 2.21
C ILE A 130 -2.33 -15.09 1.47
N SER A 131 -2.65 -14.50 0.32
CA SER A 131 -1.74 -13.64 -0.42
C SER A 131 -1.64 -12.25 0.25
N ILE A 132 -0.43 -11.72 0.40
CA ILE A 132 -0.23 -10.38 0.98
C ILE A 132 0.75 -9.61 0.11
N CYS A 133 0.39 -8.39 -0.27
CA CYS A 133 1.29 -7.46 -0.96
C CYS A 133 1.43 -6.14 -0.18
N GLY A 134 2.51 -5.40 -0.47
CA GLY A 134 2.85 -4.18 0.24
C GLY A 134 3.05 -2.97 -0.67
N PHE A 135 3.71 -1.93 -0.13
CA PHE A 135 4.08 -0.71 -0.82
C PHE A 135 5.38 -0.17 -0.22
N ASP A 136 6.30 0.38 -1.00
CA ASP A 136 7.59 1.07 -0.72
C ASP A 136 8.83 0.32 -1.21
N ASP A 137 8.79 -0.97 -1.46
CA ASP A 137 9.92 -1.87 -1.80
C ASP A 137 11.12 -1.67 -0.86
N LEU A 138 10.89 -1.89 0.43
CA LEU A 138 11.95 -1.81 1.44
C LEU A 138 12.99 -2.91 1.22
N PRO A 139 14.26 -2.69 1.58
CA PRO A 139 15.31 -3.71 1.42
C PRO A 139 14.97 -5.07 2.07
N ILE A 140 14.24 -5.06 3.18
CA ILE A 140 13.80 -6.26 3.89
C ILE A 140 12.77 -7.06 3.08
N SER A 141 11.97 -6.41 2.22
CA SER A 141 10.86 -7.04 1.49
C SER A 141 11.31 -8.17 0.56
N LYS A 142 12.50 -8.06 -0.01
CA LYS A 142 13.11 -9.12 -0.84
C LYS A 142 13.77 -10.25 -0.05
N LEU A 143 14.09 -10.01 1.23
CA LEU A 143 14.74 -10.97 2.12
C LEU A 143 13.74 -11.69 3.03
N PHE A 144 12.50 -11.23 3.05
CA PHE A 144 11.43 -11.81 3.84
C PHE A 144 11.04 -13.19 3.25
N ASN A 145 10.38 -14.02 4.02
CA ASN A 145 9.91 -15.35 3.56
C ASN A 145 8.40 -15.48 3.76
N PRO A 146 7.59 -15.56 2.69
CA PRO A 146 8.01 -15.46 1.28
C PRO A 146 8.47 -14.03 0.93
N PRO A 147 9.32 -13.83 -0.10
CA PRO A 147 9.67 -12.52 -0.61
C PRO A 147 8.43 -11.72 -0.99
N LEU A 148 8.35 -10.46 -0.52
CA LEU A 148 7.13 -9.65 -0.59
C LEU A 148 6.94 -9.00 -1.96
N THR A 149 5.83 -9.28 -2.62
CA THR A 149 5.30 -8.52 -3.76
C THR A 149 4.90 -7.13 -3.28
N THR A 150 5.38 -6.09 -3.94
CA THR A 150 5.20 -4.72 -3.46
C THR A 150 5.26 -3.68 -4.58
N VAL A 151 4.92 -2.45 -4.24
CA VAL A 151 5.08 -1.28 -5.12
C VAL A 151 6.42 -0.61 -4.83
N GLN A 152 7.29 -0.56 -5.84
CA GLN A 152 8.56 0.14 -5.75
C GLN A 152 8.39 1.64 -5.95
N VAL A 153 9.01 2.40 -5.06
CA VAL A 153 9.12 3.86 -5.11
C VAL A 153 10.54 4.25 -5.48
N ASP A 154 10.71 5.01 -6.55
CA ASP A 154 12.01 5.59 -6.89
C ASP A 154 12.33 6.81 -6.01
N LYS A 155 12.77 6.53 -4.77
CA LYS A 155 13.13 7.54 -3.77
C LYS A 155 14.27 8.46 -4.26
N LYS A 156 15.17 7.92 -5.09
CA LYS A 156 16.27 8.68 -5.66
C LYS A 156 15.76 9.71 -6.68
N GLN A 157 14.87 9.28 -7.56
CA GLN A 157 14.25 10.17 -8.54
C GLN A 157 13.37 11.23 -7.86
N LEU A 158 12.60 10.83 -6.84
CA LEU A 158 11.80 11.75 -6.03
C LEU A 158 12.65 12.88 -5.45
N GLY A 159 13.74 12.54 -4.77
CA GLY A 159 14.67 13.51 -4.20
C GLY A 159 15.34 14.39 -5.26
N LYS A 160 15.77 13.81 -6.38
CA LYS A 160 16.38 14.55 -7.50
C LYS A 160 15.43 15.61 -8.08
N ILE A 161 14.17 15.24 -8.32
CA ILE A 161 13.16 16.17 -8.86
C ILE A 161 12.87 17.28 -7.86
N ALA A 162 12.73 16.96 -6.56
CA ALA A 162 12.45 17.94 -5.53
C ALA A 162 13.56 18.99 -5.40
N VAL A 163 14.83 18.56 -5.41
CA VAL A 163 15.98 19.46 -5.37
C VAL A 163 16.05 20.34 -6.63
N SER A 164 15.88 19.74 -7.81
CA SER A 164 15.84 20.49 -9.08
C SER A 164 14.73 21.55 -9.06
N ARG A 165 13.53 21.18 -8.58
CA ARG A 165 12.41 22.13 -8.46
C ARG A 165 12.71 23.27 -7.48
N LEU A 166 13.31 22.96 -6.34
CA LEU A 166 13.71 23.97 -5.36
C LEU A 166 14.72 24.96 -5.93
N ILE A 167 15.71 24.47 -6.68
CA ILE A 167 16.71 25.33 -7.36
C ILE A 167 16.03 26.26 -8.36
N ASN A 168 15.09 25.77 -9.17
CA ASN A 168 14.34 26.60 -10.12
C ASN A 168 13.55 27.70 -9.40
N LYS A 169 12.93 27.39 -8.26
CA LYS A 169 12.23 28.39 -7.43
C LYS A 169 13.17 29.47 -6.87
N ILE A 170 14.37 29.08 -6.44
CA ILE A 170 15.39 30.01 -5.95
C ILE A 170 15.85 30.93 -7.09
N ASN A 171 15.95 30.43 -8.31
CA ASN A 171 16.35 31.18 -9.51
C ASN A 171 15.21 32.03 -10.11
N GLY A 172 14.07 32.19 -9.41
CA GLY A 172 13.00 33.08 -9.80
C GLY A 172 11.85 32.45 -10.60
N ASP A 173 11.80 31.13 -10.73
CA ASP A 173 10.64 30.47 -11.34
C ASP A 173 9.38 30.65 -10.44
N ILE A 174 8.39 31.39 -10.96
CA ILE A 174 7.16 31.71 -10.29
C ILE A 174 6.04 30.66 -10.52
N SER A 175 6.25 29.70 -11.44
CA SER A 175 5.25 28.67 -11.73
C SER A 175 4.93 27.80 -10.51
N HIS A 176 3.74 27.21 -10.48
CA HIS A 176 3.34 26.22 -9.46
C HIS A 176 3.25 24.85 -10.13
N LEU A 177 4.00 23.88 -9.60
CA LEU A 177 4.03 22.53 -10.15
C LEU A 177 3.64 21.50 -9.09
N LYS A 178 2.76 20.59 -9.50
CA LYS A 178 2.36 19.40 -8.75
C LYS A 178 2.91 18.18 -9.49
N ILE A 179 3.96 17.56 -8.97
CA ILE A 179 4.69 16.48 -9.65
C ILE A 179 4.45 15.17 -8.92
N LEU A 180 3.89 14.19 -9.63
CA LEU A 180 3.72 12.83 -9.15
C LEU A 180 4.77 11.93 -9.83
N VAL A 181 5.58 11.25 -9.01
CA VAL A 181 6.58 10.29 -9.49
C VAL A 181 5.92 8.92 -9.60
N ALA A 182 5.99 8.35 -10.81
CA ALA A 182 5.43 7.04 -11.10
C ALA A 182 6.07 5.93 -10.25
N THR A 183 5.31 4.89 -9.98
CA THR A 183 5.70 3.71 -9.24
C THR A 183 5.82 2.49 -10.17
N LYS A 184 6.41 1.41 -9.67
CA LYS A 184 6.54 0.15 -10.40
C LYS A 184 6.17 -1.02 -9.50
N ILE A 185 5.43 -1.99 -10.03
CA ILE A 185 5.19 -3.25 -9.33
C ILE A 185 6.46 -4.12 -9.35
N VAL A 186 6.77 -4.71 -8.21
CA VAL A 186 7.80 -5.73 -8.04
C VAL A 186 7.12 -6.99 -7.57
N GLU A 187 6.84 -7.89 -8.50
CA GLU A 187 6.25 -9.19 -8.20
C GLU A 187 7.28 -10.11 -7.58
N ARG A 188 6.87 -10.82 -6.52
CA ARG A 188 7.63 -11.84 -5.78
C ARG A 188 6.68 -12.96 -5.35
N ASP A 189 7.03 -13.72 -4.34
CA ASP A 189 6.37 -15.00 -4.01
C ASP A 189 5.21 -14.86 -3.00
N SER A 190 4.95 -13.67 -2.47
CA SER A 190 3.88 -13.46 -1.47
C SER A 190 2.46 -13.34 -2.04
N VAL A 191 2.33 -13.38 -3.36
CA VAL A 191 1.03 -13.39 -4.06
C VAL A 191 0.94 -14.67 -4.90
N LYS A 192 -0.10 -15.46 -4.65
CA LYS A 192 -0.39 -16.73 -5.32
C LYS A 192 -1.50 -16.54 -6.36
N LYS A 193 -1.60 -17.44 -7.29
CA LYS A 193 -2.77 -17.56 -8.17
C LYS A 193 -3.85 -18.40 -7.49
N THR A 194 -5.11 -17.99 -7.62
CA THR A 194 -6.29 -18.72 -7.14
C THR A 194 -7.16 -19.21 -8.30
#